data_b76e09c29c4df82d870cd8560a0fd859
#
_entry.id   b76e09c29c4df82d870cd8560a0fd859
#
_cell.length_a   1.000
_cell.length_b   1.000
_cell.length_c   1.000
_cell.angle_alpha   90.00
_cell.angle_beta   90.00
_cell.angle_gamma   90.00
#
_symmetry.space_group_name_H-M   'P 1'
#
loop_
_entity.id
_entity.type
_entity.pdbx_description
1 polymer ?
#
loop_
_entity_poly.entity_id
_entity_poly.type
_entity_poly.pdbx_seq_one_letter_code
_entity_poly.pdbx_strand_id
1 'polypeptide(L)'
;MKSNEASVAKSRLLRPALEQATKSGAAIRGEARSPHGHVLAIGTFGVAIVLYTAYVSHFGVNVPHWDDWTNVGQLDAYKHGQLTLSQLWSQHNENRMLIPNVIALLLVDLTHLNVKDEMYLGIALLVIGALSLIAAMTSLTKRRWLTYSPVLIVLLAPVQWESSLWGFEFAWFLVTACFGGAIFFICRSRSQVNLGLAMLLATVASFSSIQGLLVWPAIAILIWGTNRSVYAKATWIVAAVIVYALYFVDFKFDETGGSGVSAVLSHPIPDFRFFLTALGGIALGSGGVMIAQILGFCLLVTGIGVVMRYLRSKGSLVQAIPAVLVIFAFLFDVALVFGRTGFGYGPALQSRYTTYNLL
;
A
#
# COMPACT_ATOMS: atom_id res chain seq x y z
N MET A 1 -14.24 59.60 -20.05
CA MET A 1 -14.57 58.76 -21.23
C MET A 1 -13.45 57.78 -21.65
N LYS A 2 -12.15 58.09 -21.49
CA LYS A 2 -11.04 57.20 -21.96
C LYS A 2 -10.86 55.89 -21.16
N SER A 3 -11.40 55.71 -19.95
CA SER A 3 -11.22 54.50 -19.14
C SER A 3 -12.14 53.35 -19.55
N ASN A 4 -13.26 53.63 -20.18
CA ASN A 4 -14.24 52.64 -20.58
C ASN A 4 -13.88 51.91 -21.89
N GLU A 5 -13.18 52.60 -22.82
CA GLU A 5 -12.76 52.03 -24.10
C GLU A 5 -11.62 51.02 -23.94
N ALA A 6 -10.69 51.24 -22.98
CA ALA A 6 -9.61 50.28 -22.69
C ALA A 6 -10.13 48.98 -22.04
N SER A 7 -11.21 49.04 -21.25
CA SER A 7 -11.85 47.86 -20.65
C SER A 7 -12.57 47.02 -21.69
N VAL A 8 -13.25 47.66 -22.66
CA VAL A 8 -13.98 46.98 -23.75
C VAL A 8 -13.01 46.36 -24.75
N ALA A 9 -11.87 47.00 -25.04
CA ALA A 9 -10.83 46.44 -25.90
C ALA A 9 -10.17 45.19 -25.28
N LYS A 10 -9.88 45.24 -23.96
CA LYS A 10 -9.28 44.11 -23.24
C LYS A 10 -10.23 42.93 -23.15
N SER A 11 -11.53 43.14 -23.01
CA SER A 11 -12.53 42.07 -23.01
C SER A 11 -12.73 41.41 -24.39
N ARG A 12 -12.55 42.17 -25.48
CA ARG A 12 -12.60 41.63 -26.86
C ARG A 12 -11.39 40.77 -27.20
N LEU A 13 -10.21 41.06 -26.68
CA LEU A 13 -8.98 40.29 -26.89
C LEU A 13 -8.96 38.98 -26.07
N LEU A 14 -9.63 38.96 -24.92
CA LEU A 14 -9.68 37.77 -24.05
C LEU A 14 -10.79 36.75 -24.43
N ARG A 15 -11.82 37.15 -25.15
CA ARG A 15 -12.92 36.30 -25.58
C ARG A 15 -12.48 35.08 -26.40
N PRO A 16 -11.61 35.21 -27.46
CA PRO A 16 -11.19 34.02 -28.22
C PRO A 16 -10.39 33.03 -27.40
N ALA A 17 -9.54 33.49 -26.49
CA ALA A 17 -8.75 32.63 -25.61
C ALA A 17 -9.63 31.88 -24.60
N LEU A 18 -10.66 32.54 -24.06
CA LEU A 18 -11.63 31.93 -23.16
C LEU A 18 -12.54 30.93 -23.89
N GLU A 19 -12.98 31.23 -25.13
CA GLU A 19 -13.76 30.29 -25.94
C GLU A 19 -12.93 29.07 -26.37
N GLN A 20 -11.64 29.25 -26.66
CA GLN A 20 -10.74 28.16 -27.00
C GLN A 20 -10.45 27.28 -25.78
N ALA A 21 -10.29 27.87 -24.60
CA ALA A 21 -10.13 27.15 -23.33
C ALA A 21 -11.42 26.38 -22.94
N THR A 22 -12.60 26.97 -23.17
CA THR A 22 -13.87 26.29 -22.92
C THR A 22 -14.14 25.17 -23.93
N LYS A 23 -13.82 25.35 -25.21
CA LYS A 23 -13.93 24.29 -26.23
C LYS A 23 -12.94 23.16 -25.96
N SER A 24 -11.70 23.48 -25.59
CA SER A 24 -10.71 22.49 -25.17
C SER A 24 -11.16 21.72 -23.92
N GLY A 25 -11.70 22.43 -22.92
CA GLY A 25 -12.25 21.80 -21.71
C GLY A 25 -13.50 20.94 -21.97
N ALA A 26 -14.34 21.34 -22.94
CA ALA A 26 -15.50 20.54 -23.35
C ALA A 26 -15.10 19.31 -24.19
N ALA A 27 -14.09 19.43 -25.07
CA ALA A 27 -13.51 18.30 -25.81
C ALA A 27 -12.90 17.27 -24.86
N ILE A 28 -12.10 17.71 -23.87
CA ILE A 28 -11.53 16.84 -22.84
C ILE A 28 -12.62 16.16 -21.99
N ARG A 29 -13.73 16.86 -21.69
CA ARG A 29 -14.89 16.28 -20.98
C ARG A 29 -15.69 15.29 -21.84
N GLY A 30 -15.82 15.53 -23.14
CA GLY A 30 -16.51 14.65 -24.10
C GLY A 30 -15.73 13.35 -24.31
N GLU A 31 -14.43 13.42 -24.46
CA GLU A 31 -13.55 12.27 -24.57
C GLU A 31 -13.52 11.42 -23.29
N ALA A 32 -13.67 12.02 -22.10
CA ALA A 32 -13.68 11.29 -20.82
C ALA A 32 -14.85 10.30 -20.68
N ARG A 33 -15.88 10.41 -21.49
CA ARG A 33 -17.09 9.56 -21.45
C ARG A 33 -17.23 8.61 -22.64
N SER A 34 -16.21 8.44 -23.49
CA SER A 34 -16.32 7.51 -24.62
C SER A 34 -16.37 6.05 -24.11
N PRO A 35 -17.31 5.22 -24.57
CA PRO A 35 -17.38 3.80 -24.23
C PRO A 35 -16.07 3.05 -24.47
N HIS A 36 -15.37 3.39 -25.54
CA HIS A 36 -14.09 2.79 -25.93
C HIS A 36 -12.99 2.94 -24.87
N GLY A 37 -12.97 4.06 -24.14
CA GLY A 37 -11.96 4.27 -23.06
C GLY A 37 -12.18 3.35 -21.86
N HIS A 38 -13.41 2.99 -21.53
CA HIS A 38 -13.71 2.03 -20.48
C HIS A 38 -13.40 0.59 -20.90
N VAL A 39 -13.76 0.22 -22.14
CA VAL A 39 -13.46 -1.11 -22.70
C VAL A 39 -11.96 -1.35 -22.73
N LEU A 40 -11.17 -0.35 -23.17
CA LEU A 40 -9.72 -0.45 -23.20
C LEU A 40 -9.12 -0.59 -21.78
N ALA A 41 -9.63 0.16 -20.79
CA ALA A 41 -9.17 0.03 -19.41
C ALA A 41 -9.49 -1.36 -18.83
N ILE A 42 -10.70 -1.85 -19.02
CA ILE A 42 -11.11 -3.20 -18.59
C ILE A 42 -10.24 -4.27 -19.27
N GLY A 43 -10.00 -4.13 -20.59
CA GLY A 43 -9.12 -5.05 -21.33
C GLY A 43 -7.70 -5.06 -20.79
N THR A 44 -7.10 -3.87 -20.57
CA THR A 44 -5.73 -3.76 -20.01
C THR A 44 -5.64 -4.35 -18.62
N PHE A 45 -6.61 -4.06 -17.74
CA PHE A 45 -6.65 -4.60 -16.38
C PHE A 45 -6.89 -6.11 -16.39
N GLY A 46 -7.82 -6.58 -17.22
CA GLY A 46 -8.10 -8.00 -17.38
C GLY A 46 -6.88 -8.79 -17.83
N VAL A 47 -6.17 -8.29 -18.84
CA VAL A 47 -4.93 -8.93 -19.34
C VAL A 47 -3.86 -8.98 -18.23
N ALA A 48 -3.62 -7.88 -17.50
CA ALA A 48 -2.63 -7.85 -16.42
C ALA A 48 -2.98 -8.88 -15.32
N ILE A 49 -4.24 -8.92 -14.90
CA ILE A 49 -4.72 -9.86 -13.88
C ILE A 49 -4.59 -11.31 -14.36
N VAL A 50 -5.00 -11.60 -15.60
CA VAL A 50 -4.91 -12.95 -16.18
C VAL A 50 -3.46 -13.40 -16.28
N LEU A 51 -2.56 -12.55 -16.76
CA LEU A 51 -1.13 -12.89 -16.87
C LEU A 51 -0.51 -13.16 -15.49
N TYR A 52 -0.84 -12.35 -14.49
CA TYR A 52 -0.32 -12.54 -13.14
C TYR A 52 -0.92 -13.79 -12.47
N THR A 53 -2.21 -14.05 -12.67
CA THR A 53 -2.86 -15.29 -12.20
C THR A 53 -2.27 -16.53 -12.89
N ALA A 54 -2.00 -16.45 -14.20
CA ALA A 54 -1.34 -17.53 -14.93
C ALA A 54 0.09 -17.77 -14.43
N TYR A 55 0.83 -16.69 -14.09
CA TYR A 55 2.15 -16.79 -13.46
C TYR A 55 2.08 -17.56 -12.14
N VAL A 56 1.19 -17.19 -11.22
CA VAL A 56 1.02 -17.87 -9.94
C VAL A 56 0.49 -19.30 -10.13
N SER A 57 -0.43 -19.51 -11.07
CA SER A 57 -0.92 -20.86 -11.41
C SER A 57 0.20 -21.79 -11.88
N HIS A 58 1.13 -21.28 -12.70
CA HIS A 58 2.22 -22.05 -13.28
C HIS A 58 3.35 -22.34 -12.28
N PHE A 59 3.77 -21.33 -11.51
CA PHE A 59 4.92 -21.44 -10.60
C PHE A 59 4.53 -21.74 -9.15
N GLY A 60 3.31 -21.47 -8.73
CA GLY A 60 2.84 -21.78 -7.38
C GLY A 60 2.75 -23.29 -7.15
N VAL A 61 3.19 -23.73 -5.97
CA VAL A 61 3.20 -25.14 -5.58
C VAL A 61 2.27 -25.31 -4.39
N ASN A 62 1.42 -26.34 -4.44
CA ASN A 62 0.51 -26.67 -3.33
C ASN A 62 1.23 -27.49 -2.25
N VAL A 63 2.22 -26.89 -1.60
CA VAL A 63 2.97 -27.47 -0.50
C VAL A 63 3.19 -26.40 0.56
N PRO A 64 2.83 -26.64 1.83
CA PRO A 64 3.16 -25.71 2.92
C PRO A 64 4.66 -25.41 2.98
N HIS A 65 5.03 -24.14 3.06
CA HIS A 65 6.40 -23.67 3.05
C HIS A 65 6.66 -22.81 4.30
N TRP A 66 7.72 -23.07 5.04
CA TRP A 66 8.15 -22.34 6.23
C TRP A 66 7.01 -21.99 7.18
N ASP A 67 6.56 -20.74 7.20
CA ASP A 67 5.57 -20.22 8.16
C ASP A 67 4.15 -20.75 7.93
N ASP A 68 3.85 -21.33 6.74
CA ASP A 68 2.59 -22.04 6.48
C ASP A 68 2.35 -23.17 7.49
N TRP A 69 3.41 -23.78 8.03
CA TRP A 69 3.28 -24.83 9.05
C TRP A 69 2.64 -24.35 10.35
N THR A 70 2.72 -23.05 10.63
CA THR A 70 1.97 -22.45 11.76
C THR A 70 0.47 -22.56 11.53
N ASN A 71 0.01 -22.28 10.29
CA ASN A 71 -1.39 -22.41 9.91
C ASN A 71 -1.85 -23.88 9.96
N VAL A 72 -0.99 -24.81 9.53
CA VAL A 72 -1.27 -26.26 9.64
C VAL A 72 -1.45 -26.70 11.09
N GLY A 73 -0.59 -26.23 12.00
CA GLY A 73 -0.73 -26.49 13.44
C GLY A 73 -2.00 -25.91 14.05
N GLN A 74 -2.38 -24.70 13.66
CA GLN A 74 -3.64 -24.07 14.09
C GLN A 74 -4.86 -24.80 13.54
N LEU A 75 -4.80 -25.28 12.30
CA LEU A 75 -5.86 -26.09 11.69
C LEU A 75 -6.04 -27.42 12.42
N ASP A 76 -4.95 -28.11 12.75
CA ASP A 76 -4.98 -29.36 13.50
C ASP A 76 -5.64 -29.13 14.87
N ALA A 77 -5.24 -28.09 15.60
CA ALA A 77 -5.86 -27.69 16.85
C ALA A 77 -7.36 -27.35 16.69
N TYR A 78 -7.74 -26.69 15.59
CA TYR A 78 -9.14 -26.37 15.28
C TYR A 78 -9.97 -27.65 15.06
N LYS A 79 -9.49 -28.58 14.25
CA LYS A 79 -10.18 -29.84 13.95
C LYS A 79 -10.36 -30.73 15.18
N HIS A 80 -9.45 -30.66 16.14
CA HIS A 80 -9.54 -31.38 17.42
C HIS A 80 -10.27 -30.61 18.52
N GLY A 81 -10.83 -29.41 18.22
CA GLY A 81 -11.52 -28.56 19.20
C GLY A 81 -10.60 -28.00 20.29
N GLN A 82 -9.30 -27.90 20.01
CA GLN A 82 -8.26 -27.44 20.94
C GLN A 82 -7.76 -26.03 20.61
N LEU A 83 -8.23 -25.40 19.52
CA LEU A 83 -7.82 -24.06 19.14
C LEU A 83 -8.35 -23.04 20.14
N THR A 84 -7.46 -22.25 20.70
CA THR A 84 -7.77 -21.18 21.66
C THR A 84 -7.63 -19.80 21.03
N LEU A 85 -8.34 -18.81 21.60
CA LEU A 85 -8.16 -17.40 21.22
C LEU A 85 -6.73 -16.92 21.44
N SER A 86 -6.04 -17.45 22.46
CA SER A 86 -4.63 -17.15 22.72
C SER A 86 -3.72 -17.59 21.58
N GLN A 87 -3.98 -18.75 20.98
CA GLN A 87 -3.22 -19.24 19.83
C GLN A 87 -3.44 -18.36 18.59
N LEU A 88 -4.69 -17.94 18.33
CA LEU A 88 -5.00 -17.00 17.23
C LEU A 88 -4.36 -15.62 17.43
N TRP A 89 -4.31 -15.17 18.70
CA TRP A 89 -3.72 -13.90 19.11
C TRP A 89 -2.20 -13.96 19.22
N SER A 90 -1.60 -15.15 19.23
CA SER A 90 -0.17 -15.32 19.44
C SER A 90 0.64 -14.52 18.43
N GLN A 91 1.79 -14.07 18.91
CA GLN A 91 2.77 -13.38 18.07
C GLN A 91 3.50 -14.39 17.18
N HIS A 92 3.65 -14.06 15.92
CA HIS A 92 4.50 -14.77 14.96
C HIS A 92 5.62 -13.82 14.49
N ASN A 93 6.83 -14.06 14.91
CA ASN A 93 7.93 -13.09 14.81
C ASN A 93 7.48 -11.72 15.34
N GLU A 94 7.61 -10.64 14.57
CA GLU A 94 7.15 -9.30 14.93
C GLU A 94 5.66 -9.06 14.62
N ASN A 95 4.94 -10.07 14.13
CA ASN A 95 3.58 -9.90 13.62
C ASN A 95 2.52 -10.44 14.58
N ARG A 96 1.40 -9.74 14.70
CA ARG A 96 0.15 -10.28 15.22
C ARG A 96 -0.78 -10.54 14.05
N MET A 97 -0.92 -11.82 13.69
CA MET A 97 -1.58 -12.26 12.48
C MET A 97 -3.01 -12.76 12.72
N LEU A 98 -3.72 -12.15 13.67
CA LEU A 98 -5.09 -12.57 14.04
C LEU A 98 -6.00 -12.69 12.80
N ILE A 99 -6.03 -11.66 11.96
CA ILE A 99 -6.93 -11.63 10.79
C ILE A 99 -6.51 -12.64 9.72
N PRO A 100 -5.23 -12.72 9.30
CA PRO A 100 -4.77 -13.76 8.40
C PRO A 100 -5.01 -15.17 8.93
N ASN A 101 -4.75 -15.43 10.22
CA ASN A 101 -4.99 -16.75 10.82
C ASN A 101 -6.46 -17.18 10.69
N VAL A 102 -7.40 -16.26 11.01
CA VAL A 102 -8.83 -16.52 10.85
C VAL A 102 -9.20 -16.76 9.39
N ILE A 103 -8.67 -15.96 8.46
CA ILE A 103 -8.93 -16.12 7.02
C ILE A 103 -8.34 -17.44 6.52
N ALA A 104 -7.12 -17.78 6.89
CA ALA A 104 -6.47 -19.04 6.51
C ALA A 104 -7.26 -20.24 7.01
N LEU A 105 -7.70 -20.25 8.27
CA LEU A 105 -8.54 -21.33 8.82
C LEU A 105 -9.86 -21.49 8.04
N LEU A 106 -10.54 -20.40 7.73
CA LEU A 106 -11.77 -20.45 6.94
C LEU A 106 -11.51 -20.95 5.52
N LEU A 107 -10.42 -20.52 4.90
CA LEU A 107 -10.06 -20.92 3.55
C LEU A 107 -9.71 -22.42 3.51
N VAL A 108 -8.93 -22.88 4.48
CA VAL A 108 -8.53 -24.29 4.58
C VAL A 108 -9.73 -25.21 4.81
N ASP A 109 -10.70 -24.80 5.62
CA ASP A 109 -11.92 -25.58 5.85
C ASP A 109 -12.74 -25.72 4.55
N LEU A 110 -12.75 -24.68 3.72
CA LEU A 110 -13.45 -24.66 2.43
C LEU A 110 -12.70 -25.42 1.32
N THR A 111 -11.36 -25.43 1.33
CA THR A 111 -10.53 -25.91 0.20
C THR A 111 -9.68 -27.12 0.50
N HIS A 112 -9.83 -27.70 1.70
CA HIS A 112 -9.09 -28.89 2.15
C HIS A 112 -7.56 -28.71 2.10
N LEU A 113 -7.08 -27.57 2.61
CA LEU A 113 -5.66 -27.22 2.70
C LEU A 113 -4.98 -27.07 1.32
N ASN A 114 -5.53 -26.24 0.46
CA ASN A 114 -4.87 -25.90 -0.78
C ASN A 114 -4.15 -24.55 -0.65
N VAL A 115 -2.85 -24.55 -0.42
CA VAL A 115 -2.02 -23.34 -0.24
C VAL A 115 -2.08 -22.40 -1.46
N LYS A 116 -2.35 -22.94 -2.66
CA LYS A 116 -2.53 -22.08 -3.86
C LYS A 116 -3.74 -21.16 -3.76
N ASP A 117 -4.76 -21.53 -3.00
CA ASP A 117 -5.94 -20.67 -2.82
C ASP A 117 -5.61 -19.43 -1.96
N GLU A 118 -4.65 -19.55 -1.03
CA GLU A 118 -4.09 -18.41 -0.31
C GLU A 118 -3.30 -17.48 -1.27
N MET A 119 -2.53 -18.05 -2.22
CA MET A 119 -1.85 -17.27 -3.27
C MET A 119 -2.86 -16.51 -4.16
N TYR A 120 -3.95 -17.19 -4.58
CA TYR A 120 -5.00 -16.55 -5.38
C TYR A 120 -5.76 -15.47 -4.58
N LEU A 121 -6.01 -15.71 -3.28
CA LEU A 121 -6.53 -14.68 -2.38
C LEU A 121 -5.60 -13.47 -2.34
N GLY A 122 -4.29 -13.71 -2.23
CA GLY A 122 -3.26 -12.66 -2.28
C GLY A 122 -3.37 -11.81 -3.56
N ILE A 123 -3.52 -12.44 -4.73
CA ILE A 123 -3.73 -11.71 -6.00
C ILE A 123 -5.00 -10.85 -5.93
N ALA A 124 -6.10 -11.42 -5.46
CA ALA A 124 -7.37 -10.69 -5.36
C ALA A 124 -7.24 -9.46 -4.44
N LEU A 125 -6.57 -9.60 -3.30
CA LEU A 125 -6.30 -8.51 -2.37
C LEU A 125 -5.41 -7.42 -2.98
N LEU A 126 -4.35 -7.81 -3.69
CA LEU A 126 -3.47 -6.87 -4.38
C LEU A 126 -4.22 -6.08 -5.45
N VAL A 127 -5.07 -6.74 -6.23
CA VAL A 127 -5.95 -6.11 -7.23
C VAL A 127 -6.93 -5.16 -6.56
N ILE A 128 -7.57 -5.55 -5.45
CA ILE A 128 -8.47 -4.68 -4.68
C ILE A 128 -7.75 -3.42 -4.20
N GLY A 129 -6.53 -3.55 -3.68
CA GLY A 129 -5.69 -2.42 -3.28
C GLY A 129 -5.41 -1.47 -4.43
N ALA A 130 -4.93 -2.01 -5.57
CA ALA A 130 -4.65 -1.23 -6.77
C ALA A 130 -5.90 -0.51 -7.32
N LEU A 131 -7.01 -1.21 -7.45
CA LEU A 131 -8.27 -0.62 -7.93
C LEU A 131 -8.81 0.45 -6.98
N SER A 132 -8.63 0.29 -5.67
CA SER A 132 -9.00 1.30 -4.67
C SER A 132 -8.18 2.58 -4.84
N LEU A 133 -6.87 2.48 -5.06
CA LEU A 133 -6.00 3.62 -5.35
C LEU A 133 -6.38 4.30 -6.67
N ILE A 134 -6.61 3.52 -7.73
CA ILE A 134 -7.04 4.03 -9.03
C ILE A 134 -8.39 4.75 -8.88
N ALA A 135 -9.34 4.18 -8.15
CA ALA A 135 -10.65 4.79 -7.91
C ALA A 135 -10.54 6.11 -7.11
N ALA A 136 -9.65 6.17 -6.11
CA ALA A 136 -9.37 7.40 -5.39
C ALA A 136 -8.81 8.49 -6.33
N MET A 137 -7.79 8.16 -7.11
CA MET A 137 -7.17 9.10 -8.05
C MET A 137 -8.12 9.56 -9.16
N THR A 138 -8.88 8.65 -9.76
CA THR A 138 -9.86 8.99 -10.81
C THR A 138 -10.98 9.86 -10.28
N SER A 139 -11.44 9.63 -9.05
CA SER A 139 -12.49 10.45 -8.41
C SER A 139 -12.05 11.89 -8.20
N LEU A 140 -10.79 12.11 -7.85
CA LEU A 140 -10.20 13.43 -7.58
C LEU A 140 -9.83 14.18 -8.86
N THR A 141 -9.21 13.48 -9.83
CA THR A 141 -8.67 14.10 -11.05
C THR A 141 -9.66 14.16 -12.20
N LYS A 142 -10.74 13.36 -12.12
CA LYS A 142 -11.71 13.15 -13.22
C LYS A 142 -11.07 12.60 -14.51
N ARG A 143 -9.88 12.02 -14.40
CA ARG A 143 -9.19 11.37 -15.52
C ARG A 143 -9.72 9.96 -15.74
N ARG A 144 -9.42 9.37 -16.90
CA ARG A 144 -9.82 7.98 -17.23
C ARG A 144 -9.07 6.98 -16.37
N TRP A 145 -9.68 5.86 -16.09
CA TRP A 145 -9.07 4.73 -15.37
C TRP A 145 -7.76 4.27 -16.05
N LEU A 146 -7.75 4.23 -17.37
CA LEU A 146 -6.57 3.86 -18.16
C LEU A 146 -5.33 4.75 -17.86
N THR A 147 -5.54 6.01 -17.48
CA THR A 147 -4.43 6.91 -17.10
C THR A 147 -3.63 6.36 -15.91
N TYR A 148 -4.28 5.57 -15.07
CA TYR A 148 -3.68 4.99 -13.86
C TYR A 148 -3.41 3.48 -13.99
N SER A 149 -3.51 2.91 -15.21
CA SER A 149 -3.15 1.51 -15.45
C SER A 149 -1.73 1.13 -15.01
N PRO A 150 -0.72 2.02 -15.07
CA PRO A 150 0.61 1.70 -14.55
C PRO A 150 0.60 1.28 -13.08
N VAL A 151 -0.30 1.82 -12.26
CA VAL A 151 -0.42 1.44 -10.83
C VAL A 151 -0.72 -0.05 -10.70
N LEU A 152 -1.71 -0.56 -11.45
CA LEU A 152 -2.04 -1.99 -11.40
C LEU A 152 -0.92 -2.84 -11.99
N ILE A 153 -0.32 -2.42 -13.11
CA ILE A 153 0.76 -3.17 -13.79
C ILE A 153 1.98 -3.28 -12.89
N VAL A 154 2.36 -2.20 -12.19
CA VAL A 154 3.50 -2.19 -11.28
C VAL A 154 3.21 -3.05 -10.04
N LEU A 155 2.02 -2.95 -9.46
CA LEU A 155 1.64 -3.78 -8.31
C LEU A 155 1.50 -5.27 -8.68
N LEU A 156 1.20 -5.62 -9.93
CA LEU A 156 1.20 -7.00 -10.42
C LEU A 156 2.55 -7.39 -11.05
N ALA A 157 3.65 -6.72 -10.70
CA ALA A 157 4.96 -7.09 -11.21
C ALA A 157 5.49 -8.36 -10.53
N PRO A 158 6.05 -9.34 -11.29
CA PRO A 158 6.62 -10.57 -10.73
C PRO A 158 7.84 -10.34 -9.82
N VAL A 159 8.30 -9.11 -9.69
CA VAL A 159 9.41 -8.75 -8.81
C VAL A 159 9.17 -9.13 -7.33
N GLN A 160 7.92 -9.22 -6.90
CA GLN A 160 7.50 -9.68 -5.58
C GLN A 160 7.14 -11.18 -5.55
N TRP A 161 7.92 -12.00 -6.24
CA TRP A 161 7.62 -13.42 -6.46
C TRP A 161 7.52 -14.22 -5.16
N GLU A 162 8.32 -13.93 -4.13
CA GLU A 162 8.21 -14.62 -2.84
C GLU A 162 6.82 -14.41 -2.24
N SER A 163 6.34 -13.17 -2.12
CA SER A 163 5.00 -12.89 -1.59
C SER A 163 3.88 -13.45 -2.48
N SER A 164 4.13 -13.63 -3.78
CA SER A 164 3.11 -14.09 -4.72
C SER A 164 2.99 -15.62 -4.78
N LEU A 165 4.10 -16.33 -4.52
CA LEU A 165 4.20 -17.78 -4.62
C LEU A 165 4.26 -18.47 -3.25
N TRP A 166 4.04 -17.72 -2.17
CA TRP A 166 3.99 -18.22 -0.81
C TRP A 166 2.65 -17.83 -0.18
N GLY A 167 1.83 -18.85 0.11
CA GLY A 167 0.44 -18.66 0.58
C GLY A 167 0.34 -17.77 1.80
N PHE A 168 1.18 -17.98 2.81
CA PHE A 168 1.23 -17.22 4.06
C PHE A 168 1.36 -15.69 3.84
N GLU A 169 2.03 -15.27 2.78
CA GLU A 169 2.28 -13.87 2.48
C GLU A 169 1.05 -13.09 1.96
N PHE A 170 -0.13 -13.75 1.76
CA PHE A 170 -1.35 -13.01 1.44
C PHE A 170 -1.67 -11.91 2.49
N ALA A 171 -1.17 -12.07 3.71
CA ALA A 171 -1.26 -11.09 4.79
C ALA A 171 -0.70 -9.71 4.39
N TRP A 172 0.37 -9.67 3.61
CA TRP A 172 0.99 -8.44 3.13
C TRP A 172 0.14 -7.75 2.07
N PHE A 173 -0.45 -8.55 1.19
CA PHE A 173 -1.41 -8.05 0.20
C PHE A 173 -2.71 -7.59 0.85
N LEU A 174 -3.11 -8.18 1.98
CA LEU A 174 -4.23 -7.70 2.79
C LEU A 174 -3.95 -6.31 3.37
N VAL A 175 -2.74 -6.05 3.86
CA VAL A 175 -2.33 -4.70 4.28
C VAL A 175 -2.42 -3.72 3.10
N THR A 176 -1.95 -4.12 1.91
CA THR A 176 -2.02 -3.29 0.70
C THR A 176 -3.47 -2.98 0.31
N ALA A 177 -4.36 -3.98 0.35
CA ALA A 177 -5.79 -3.81 0.09
C ALA A 177 -6.45 -2.85 1.09
N CYS A 178 -6.16 -3.03 2.37
CA CYS A 178 -6.68 -2.19 3.44
C CYS A 178 -6.16 -0.75 3.33
N PHE A 179 -4.89 -0.55 3.03
CA PHE A 179 -4.30 0.77 2.85
C PHE A 179 -4.91 1.51 1.65
N GLY A 180 -4.98 0.85 0.49
CA GLY A 180 -5.64 1.41 -0.70
C GLY A 180 -7.12 1.74 -0.46
N GLY A 181 -7.84 0.85 0.21
CA GLY A 181 -9.23 1.05 0.61
C GLY A 181 -9.41 2.21 1.58
N ALA A 182 -8.52 2.34 2.59
CA ALA A 182 -8.56 3.46 3.53
C ALA A 182 -8.34 4.80 2.82
N ILE A 183 -7.35 4.88 1.90
CA ILE A 183 -7.13 6.07 1.05
C ILE A 183 -8.41 6.39 0.25
N PHE A 184 -9.02 5.38 -0.38
CA PHE A 184 -10.25 5.56 -1.15
C PHE A 184 -11.37 6.16 -0.31
N PHE A 185 -11.68 5.59 0.88
CA PHE A 185 -12.77 6.08 1.71
C PHE A 185 -12.48 7.49 2.28
N ILE A 186 -11.24 7.78 2.68
CA ILE A 186 -10.88 9.12 3.15
C ILE A 186 -11.02 10.17 2.04
N CYS A 187 -10.66 9.83 0.80
CA CYS A 187 -10.74 10.73 -0.35
C CYS A 187 -12.15 10.87 -0.93
N ARG A 188 -13.01 9.84 -0.78
CA ARG A 188 -14.35 9.79 -1.37
C ARG A 188 -15.29 10.84 -0.77
N SER A 189 -15.37 10.93 0.55
CA SER A 189 -16.19 11.93 1.23
C SER A 189 -15.75 12.17 2.68
N ARG A 190 -16.24 13.25 3.27
CA ARG A 190 -15.98 13.61 4.68
C ARG A 190 -16.97 12.97 5.67
N SER A 191 -17.78 11.99 5.24
CA SER A 191 -18.77 11.34 6.11
C SER A 191 -18.11 10.56 7.24
N GLN A 192 -18.80 10.42 8.36
CA GLN A 192 -18.35 9.61 9.49
C GLN A 192 -18.31 8.13 9.14
N VAL A 193 -19.19 7.66 8.25
CA VAL A 193 -19.18 6.29 7.73
C VAL A 193 -17.86 6.00 7.01
N ASN A 194 -17.43 6.88 6.13
CA ASN A 194 -16.16 6.70 5.42
C ASN A 194 -14.94 6.77 6.36
N LEU A 195 -15.00 7.59 7.39
CA LEU A 195 -13.97 7.59 8.43
C LEU A 195 -13.96 6.26 9.18
N GLY A 196 -15.14 5.77 9.60
CA GLY A 196 -15.28 4.48 10.27
C GLY A 196 -14.77 3.31 9.43
N LEU A 197 -15.09 3.29 8.11
CA LEU A 197 -14.57 2.27 7.19
C LEU A 197 -13.05 2.34 7.03
N ALA A 198 -12.47 3.53 6.95
CA ALA A 198 -11.03 3.68 6.90
C ALA A 198 -10.35 3.22 8.21
N MET A 199 -10.97 3.50 9.38
CA MET A 199 -10.49 3.02 10.69
C MET A 199 -10.58 1.50 10.79
N LEU A 200 -11.68 0.89 10.32
CA LEU A 200 -11.84 -0.56 10.27
C LEU A 200 -10.74 -1.19 9.42
N LEU A 201 -10.49 -0.66 8.22
CA LEU A 201 -9.43 -1.17 7.34
C LEU A 201 -8.04 -1.00 7.96
N ALA A 202 -7.74 0.13 8.59
CA ALA A 202 -6.48 0.33 9.30
C ALA A 202 -6.31 -0.65 10.47
N THR A 203 -7.40 -0.98 11.18
CA THR A 203 -7.40 -2.00 12.25
C THR A 203 -7.15 -3.39 11.68
N VAL A 204 -7.84 -3.77 10.60
CA VAL A 204 -7.62 -5.05 9.89
C VAL A 204 -6.17 -5.16 9.44
N ALA A 205 -5.61 -4.11 8.83
CA ALA A 205 -4.21 -4.07 8.42
C ALA A 205 -3.26 -4.29 9.61
N SER A 206 -3.51 -3.63 10.74
CA SER A 206 -2.68 -3.72 11.95
C SER A 206 -2.62 -5.15 12.52
N PHE A 207 -3.73 -5.87 12.51
CA PHE A 207 -3.79 -7.26 12.98
C PHE A 207 -3.59 -8.28 11.84
N SER A 208 -3.07 -7.83 10.71
CA SER A 208 -2.61 -8.70 9.62
C SER A 208 -1.09 -8.79 9.58
N SER A 209 -0.38 -7.70 9.82
CA SER A 209 1.09 -7.66 9.86
C SER A 209 1.53 -6.37 10.57
N ILE A 210 2.75 -6.34 11.12
CA ILE A 210 3.29 -5.15 11.82
C ILE A 210 3.30 -3.90 10.92
N GLN A 211 3.52 -4.07 9.63
CA GLN A 211 3.48 -2.98 8.64
C GLN A 211 2.09 -2.32 8.56
N GLY A 212 1.05 -3.04 8.92
CA GLY A 212 -0.30 -2.49 9.01
C GLY A 212 -0.44 -1.36 10.04
N LEU A 213 0.41 -1.33 11.07
CA LEU A 213 0.48 -0.19 12.00
C LEU A 213 0.86 1.11 11.29
N LEU A 214 1.68 1.05 10.25
CA LEU A 214 2.11 2.23 9.48
C LEU A 214 0.96 2.88 8.68
N VAL A 215 -0.15 2.18 8.49
CA VAL A 215 -1.35 2.73 7.84
C VAL A 215 -1.90 3.91 8.65
N TRP A 216 -1.84 3.87 9.98
CA TRP A 216 -2.38 4.93 10.83
C TRP A 216 -1.66 6.28 10.64
N PRO A 217 -0.33 6.39 10.77
CA PRO A 217 0.36 7.65 10.54
C PRO A 217 0.31 8.09 9.07
N ALA A 218 0.33 7.16 8.11
CA ALA A 218 0.25 7.48 6.69
C ALA A 218 -1.12 8.11 6.35
N ILE A 219 -2.23 7.50 6.77
CA ILE A 219 -3.58 8.04 6.53
C ILE A 219 -3.84 9.32 7.33
N ALA A 220 -3.22 9.49 8.50
CA ALA A 220 -3.31 10.73 9.25
C ALA A 220 -2.97 11.95 8.38
N ILE A 221 -1.96 11.84 7.50
CA ILE A 221 -1.58 12.93 6.57
C ILE A 221 -2.76 13.36 5.70
N LEU A 222 -3.55 12.40 5.18
CA LEU A 222 -4.75 12.70 4.40
C LEU A 222 -5.85 13.33 5.26
N ILE A 223 -6.04 12.85 6.49
CA ILE A 223 -7.06 13.37 7.42
C ILE A 223 -6.74 14.83 7.80
N TRP A 224 -5.46 15.14 8.03
CA TRP A 224 -5.02 16.52 8.32
C TRP A 224 -5.05 17.41 7.08
N GLY A 225 -4.71 16.87 5.91
CA GLY A 225 -4.81 17.56 4.62
C GLY A 225 -6.25 17.82 4.15
N THR A 226 -7.21 17.06 4.66
CA THR A 226 -8.64 17.31 4.44
C THR A 226 -9.18 18.19 5.58
N ASN A 227 -10.02 19.18 5.28
CA ASN A 227 -10.65 20.02 6.32
C ASN A 227 -11.72 19.22 7.11
N ARG A 228 -11.31 18.12 7.74
CA ARG A 228 -12.17 17.34 8.67
C ARG A 228 -12.22 18.04 10.03
N SER A 229 -13.32 17.78 10.76
CA SER A 229 -13.51 18.34 12.10
C SER A 229 -12.42 17.87 13.06
N VAL A 230 -12.19 18.63 14.11
CA VAL A 230 -11.26 18.24 15.20
C VAL A 230 -11.66 16.92 15.83
N TYR A 231 -12.97 16.66 15.95
CA TYR A 231 -13.49 15.38 16.48
C TYR A 231 -13.08 14.19 15.59
N ALA A 232 -13.16 14.32 14.27
CA ALA A 232 -12.73 13.26 13.36
C ALA A 232 -11.23 12.97 13.48
N LYS A 233 -10.41 14.01 13.64
CA LYS A 233 -8.97 13.87 13.87
C LYS A 233 -8.67 13.22 15.23
N ALA A 234 -9.36 13.67 16.28
CA ALA A 234 -9.24 13.09 17.62
C ALA A 234 -9.68 11.61 17.64
N THR A 235 -10.80 11.28 16.99
CA THR A 235 -11.28 9.89 16.89
C THR A 235 -10.25 9.00 16.18
N TRP A 236 -9.61 9.49 15.11
CA TRP A 236 -8.54 8.76 14.43
C TRP A 236 -7.35 8.48 15.35
N ILE A 237 -6.88 9.49 16.10
CA ILE A 237 -5.77 9.34 17.04
C ILE A 237 -6.13 8.35 18.15
N VAL A 238 -7.31 8.50 18.77
CA VAL A 238 -7.76 7.63 19.85
C VAL A 238 -7.83 6.19 19.38
N ALA A 239 -8.42 5.94 18.20
CA ALA A 239 -8.48 4.62 17.62
C ALA A 239 -7.08 4.05 17.33
N ALA A 240 -6.17 4.85 16.78
CA ALA A 240 -4.78 4.45 16.57
C ALA A 240 -4.12 4.06 17.89
N VAL A 241 -4.22 4.90 18.93
CA VAL A 241 -3.64 4.61 20.26
C VAL A 241 -4.18 3.31 20.83
N ILE A 242 -5.51 3.07 20.74
CA ILE A 242 -6.13 1.82 21.20
C ILE A 242 -5.56 0.62 20.44
N VAL A 243 -5.48 0.69 19.11
CA VAL A 243 -4.96 -0.40 18.27
C VAL A 243 -3.50 -0.68 18.58
N TYR A 244 -2.66 0.36 18.72
CA TYR A 244 -1.26 0.19 19.12
C TYR A 244 -1.15 -0.42 20.53
N ALA A 245 -1.92 0.08 21.50
CA ALA A 245 -1.92 -0.48 22.85
C ALA A 245 -2.29 -1.97 22.82
N LEU A 246 -3.36 -2.36 22.08
CA LEU A 246 -3.77 -3.75 21.94
C LEU A 246 -2.70 -4.59 21.23
N TYR A 247 -2.09 -4.05 20.17
CA TYR A 247 -1.05 -4.76 19.41
C TYR A 247 0.14 -5.15 20.29
N PHE A 248 0.58 -4.25 21.16
CA PHE A 248 1.76 -4.43 22.02
C PHE A 248 1.46 -5.08 23.38
N VAL A 249 0.22 -5.53 23.65
CA VAL A 249 -0.08 -6.35 24.85
C VAL A 249 0.73 -7.66 24.76
N ASP A 250 1.51 -7.95 25.78
CA ASP A 250 2.38 -9.13 25.86
C ASP A 250 3.29 -9.33 24.63
N PHE A 251 3.67 -8.23 23.98
CA PHE A 251 4.57 -8.27 22.82
C PHE A 251 6.01 -8.49 23.25
N LYS A 252 6.67 -9.45 22.62
CA LYS A 252 8.08 -9.73 22.83
C LYS A 252 8.88 -9.26 21.62
N PHE A 253 9.81 -8.36 21.85
CA PHE A 253 10.76 -7.98 20.82
C PHE A 253 11.78 -9.11 20.64
N ASP A 254 11.94 -9.58 19.41
CA ASP A 254 12.93 -10.60 19.08
C ASP A 254 14.32 -9.95 19.07
N GLU A 255 15.18 -10.38 20.00
CA GLU A 255 16.56 -9.89 20.11
C GLU A 255 17.51 -10.58 19.09
N THR A 256 17.06 -11.68 18.47
CA THR A 256 17.94 -12.55 17.66
C THR A 256 18.26 -11.96 16.28
N GLY A 257 17.44 -11.07 15.75
CA GLY A 257 17.60 -10.55 14.39
C GLY A 257 17.66 -9.05 14.29
N GLY A 258 17.38 -8.39 15.38
CA GLY A 258 17.27 -6.94 15.40
C GLY A 258 18.49 -6.30 15.99
N SER A 259 18.87 -5.29 15.33
CA SER A 259 19.77 -4.31 15.89
C SER A 259 19.00 -3.40 16.79
N GLY A 260 18.17 -3.54 17.59
CA GLY A 260 17.48 -2.60 18.48
C GLY A 260 17.81 -1.11 18.24
N VAL A 261 17.07 -0.20 18.79
CA VAL A 261 17.28 1.26 18.56
C VAL A 261 18.74 1.70 18.83
N SER A 262 19.37 1.16 19.87
CA SER A 262 20.75 1.49 20.23
C SER A 262 21.78 1.02 19.19
N ALA A 263 21.56 -0.13 18.59
CA ALA A 263 22.45 -0.68 17.58
C ALA A 263 22.36 0.10 16.27
N VAL A 264 21.15 0.43 15.82
CA VAL A 264 20.94 1.28 14.64
C VAL A 264 21.57 2.67 14.83
N LEU A 265 21.42 3.28 16.00
CA LEU A 265 22.03 4.59 16.27
C LEU A 265 23.57 4.53 16.34
N SER A 266 24.17 3.38 16.61
CA SER A 266 25.63 3.21 16.64
C SER A 266 26.27 2.99 15.27
N HIS A 267 25.49 2.59 14.24
CA HIS A 267 25.99 2.31 12.90
C HIS A 267 25.22 3.06 11.78
N PRO A 268 25.08 4.38 11.83
CA PRO A 268 24.15 5.12 10.95
C PRO A 268 24.49 5.01 9.46
N ILE A 269 25.76 4.84 9.08
CA ILE A 269 26.14 4.71 7.65
C ILE A 269 25.76 3.34 7.10
N PRO A 270 26.11 2.19 7.72
CA PRO A 270 25.61 0.89 7.31
C PRO A 270 24.08 0.82 7.24
N ASP A 271 23.38 1.37 8.23
CA ASP A 271 21.93 1.34 8.30
C ASP A 271 21.27 2.20 7.21
N PHE A 272 21.83 3.36 6.92
CA PHE A 272 21.37 4.17 5.78
C PHE A 272 21.62 3.46 4.44
N ARG A 273 22.74 2.77 4.29
CA ARG A 273 23.00 1.94 3.09
C ARG A 273 22.03 0.77 3.01
N PHE A 274 21.67 0.14 4.14
CA PHE A 274 20.64 -0.89 4.20
C PHE A 274 19.30 -0.33 3.73
N PHE A 275 18.86 0.82 4.26
CA PHE A 275 17.65 1.51 3.84
C PHE A 275 17.64 1.76 2.31
N LEU A 276 18.73 2.29 1.76
CA LEU A 276 18.83 2.47 0.30
C LEU A 276 18.76 1.15 -0.46
N THR A 277 19.34 0.08 0.08
CA THR A 277 19.30 -1.26 -0.53
C THR A 277 17.88 -1.79 -0.55
N ALA A 278 17.12 -1.64 0.55
CA ALA A 278 15.73 -2.06 0.65
C ALA A 278 14.83 -1.28 -0.31
N LEU A 279 14.94 0.05 -0.32
CA LEU A 279 14.16 0.91 -1.21
C LEU A 279 14.45 0.62 -2.70
N GLY A 280 15.69 0.30 -3.05
CA GLY A 280 16.07 -0.08 -4.41
C GLY A 280 15.99 -1.58 -4.69
N GLY A 281 15.51 -2.38 -3.74
CA GLY A 281 15.38 -3.84 -3.85
C GLY A 281 14.46 -4.29 -4.98
N ILE A 282 13.61 -3.40 -5.49
CA ILE A 282 12.81 -3.63 -6.71
C ILE A 282 13.67 -3.95 -7.95
N ALA A 283 14.96 -3.62 -7.97
CA ALA A 283 15.88 -3.95 -9.05
C ALA A 283 16.30 -5.43 -9.10
N LEU A 284 15.95 -6.19 -8.10
CA LEU A 284 16.23 -7.61 -7.83
C LEU A 284 17.37 -8.30 -8.59
N GLY A 285 18.31 -8.82 -7.82
CA GLY A 285 19.12 -10.00 -8.16
C GLY A 285 20.20 -9.85 -9.22
N SER A 286 20.05 -9.01 -10.20
CA SER A 286 21.01 -8.93 -11.33
C SER A 286 22.21 -8.00 -11.11
N GLY A 287 22.14 -7.12 -10.12
CA GLY A 287 23.14 -6.06 -9.95
C GLY A 287 23.79 -5.97 -8.57
N GLY A 288 23.36 -6.79 -7.64
CA GLY A 288 23.89 -6.75 -6.27
C GLY A 288 23.53 -5.47 -5.52
N VAL A 289 24.07 -5.39 -4.30
CA VAL A 289 23.81 -4.31 -3.32
C VAL A 289 24.07 -2.90 -3.90
N MET A 290 25.11 -2.73 -4.71
CA MET A 290 25.48 -1.41 -5.24
C MET A 290 24.42 -0.83 -6.19
N ILE A 291 23.86 -1.64 -7.09
CA ILE A 291 22.82 -1.18 -8.02
C ILE A 291 21.55 -0.86 -7.23
N ALA A 292 21.18 -1.70 -6.25
CA ALA A 292 20.05 -1.41 -5.38
C ALA A 292 20.25 -0.09 -4.61
N GLN A 293 21.44 0.19 -4.08
CA GLN A 293 21.73 1.45 -3.40
C GLN A 293 21.62 2.67 -4.32
N ILE A 294 22.12 2.58 -5.54
CA ILE A 294 22.01 3.67 -6.53
C ILE A 294 20.54 3.93 -6.87
N LEU A 295 19.79 2.87 -7.17
CA LEU A 295 18.35 3.00 -7.45
C LEU A 295 17.59 3.54 -6.25
N GLY A 296 17.86 3.01 -5.06
CA GLY A 296 17.26 3.47 -3.81
C GLY A 296 17.53 4.95 -3.53
N PHE A 297 18.75 5.42 -3.83
CA PHE A 297 19.06 6.85 -3.74
C PHE A 297 18.24 7.69 -4.73
N CYS A 298 18.10 7.24 -5.98
CA CYS A 298 17.26 7.91 -6.97
C CYS A 298 15.78 7.94 -6.53
N LEU A 299 15.26 6.84 -5.98
CA LEU A 299 13.90 6.76 -5.45
C LEU A 299 13.70 7.64 -4.23
N LEU A 300 14.68 7.69 -3.32
CA LEU A 300 14.67 8.59 -2.16
C LEU A 300 14.57 10.05 -2.58
N VAL A 301 15.42 10.49 -3.50
CA VAL A 301 15.41 11.88 -4.02
C VAL A 301 14.08 12.20 -4.70
N THR A 302 13.59 11.28 -5.53
CA THR A 302 12.29 11.43 -6.20
C THR A 302 11.16 11.50 -5.18
N GLY A 303 11.14 10.59 -4.21
CA GLY A 303 10.14 10.55 -3.15
C GLY A 303 10.14 11.82 -2.29
N ILE A 304 11.32 12.33 -1.90
CA ILE A 304 11.43 13.63 -1.23
C ILE A 304 10.82 14.73 -2.10
N GLY A 305 11.09 14.73 -3.41
CA GLY A 305 10.49 15.68 -4.37
C GLY A 305 8.95 15.62 -4.38
N VAL A 306 8.38 14.41 -4.35
CA VAL A 306 6.92 14.17 -4.28
C VAL A 306 6.34 14.74 -2.97
N VAL A 307 6.98 14.45 -1.83
CA VAL A 307 6.55 14.95 -0.52
C VAL A 307 6.66 16.47 -0.46
N MET A 308 7.76 17.05 -0.92
CA MET A 308 7.95 18.51 -0.96
C MET A 308 6.92 19.20 -1.86
N ARG A 309 6.56 18.58 -2.98
CA ARG A 309 5.49 19.08 -3.86
C ARG A 309 4.14 19.08 -3.13
N TYR A 310 3.82 18.03 -2.39
CA TYR A 310 2.62 18.00 -1.55
C TYR A 310 2.63 19.12 -0.50
N LEU A 311 3.72 19.29 0.24
CA LEU A 311 3.83 20.33 1.26
C LEU A 311 3.62 21.74 0.69
N ARG A 312 4.06 21.98 -0.56
CA ARG A 312 3.84 23.26 -1.27
C ARG A 312 2.44 23.41 -1.86
N SER A 313 1.65 22.33 -1.95
CA SER A 313 0.37 22.30 -2.65
C SER A 313 -0.82 22.83 -1.86
N LYS A 314 -0.62 23.35 -0.65
CA LYS A 314 -1.69 23.84 0.25
C LYS A 314 -2.82 22.83 0.48
N GLY A 315 -2.47 21.55 0.60
CA GLY A 315 -3.43 20.48 0.95
C GLY A 315 -4.17 19.86 -0.24
N SER A 316 -3.62 19.89 -1.44
CA SER A 316 -4.20 19.18 -2.59
C SER A 316 -4.21 17.67 -2.38
N LEU A 317 -5.39 17.05 -2.33
CA LEU A 317 -5.54 15.58 -2.20
C LEU A 317 -4.91 14.81 -3.36
N VAL A 318 -4.92 15.38 -4.57
CA VAL A 318 -4.27 14.76 -5.75
C VAL A 318 -2.77 14.59 -5.53
N GLN A 319 -2.15 15.51 -4.80
CA GLN A 319 -0.72 15.42 -4.46
C GLN A 319 -0.47 14.71 -3.14
N ALA A 320 -1.47 14.65 -2.27
CA ALA A 320 -1.37 13.96 -0.99
C ALA A 320 -1.28 12.43 -1.16
N ILE A 321 -2.04 11.83 -2.10
CA ILE A 321 -2.03 10.37 -2.30
C ILE A 321 -0.61 9.88 -2.64
N PRO A 322 0.08 10.37 -3.69
CA PRO A 322 1.45 9.93 -3.96
C PRO A 322 2.41 10.16 -2.78
N ALA A 323 2.26 11.29 -2.08
CA ALA A 323 3.10 11.59 -0.92
C ALA A 323 2.88 10.58 0.23
N VAL A 324 1.64 10.17 0.46
CA VAL A 324 1.28 9.18 1.49
C VAL A 324 1.82 7.79 1.13
N LEU A 325 1.77 7.38 -0.14
CA LEU A 325 2.34 6.13 -0.61
C LEU A 325 3.87 6.11 -0.40
N VAL A 326 4.56 7.18 -0.80
CA VAL A 326 6.01 7.35 -0.59
C VAL A 326 6.36 7.32 0.91
N ILE A 327 5.61 8.04 1.74
CA ILE A 327 5.85 8.05 3.19
C ILE A 327 5.63 6.67 3.79
N PHE A 328 4.61 5.95 3.35
CA PHE A 328 4.36 4.59 3.82
C PHE A 328 5.53 3.65 3.46
N ALA A 329 6.01 3.69 2.21
CA ALA A 329 7.18 2.92 1.77
C ALA A 329 8.43 3.27 2.57
N PHE A 330 8.70 4.56 2.80
CA PHE A 330 9.85 4.98 3.61
C PHE A 330 9.76 4.54 5.07
N LEU A 331 8.56 4.63 5.67
CA LEU A 331 8.34 4.14 7.04
C LEU A 331 8.54 2.62 7.12
N PHE A 332 8.10 1.89 6.09
CA PHE A 332 8.31 0.46 6.00
C PHE A 332 9.81 0.12 5.94
N ASP A 333 10.57 0.76 5.05
CA ASP A 333 12.01 0.51 4.93
C ASP A 333 12.78 0.92 6.19
N VAL A 334 12.36 1.98 6.87
CA VAL A 334 12.90 2.34 8.18
C VAL A 334 12.60 1.25 9.21
N ALA A 335 11.37 0.73 9.25
CA ALA A 335 11.04 -0.39 10.15
C ALA A 335 11.86 -1.65 9.81
N LEU A 336 12.11 -1.90 8.52
CA LEU A 336 12.96 -3.00 8.07
C LEU A 336 14.42 -2.85 8.54
N VAL A 337 14.98 -1.63 8.54
CA VAL A 337 16.30 -1.35 9.13
C VAL A 337 16.34 -1.81 10.59
N PHE A 338 15.35 -1.40 11.40
CA PHE A 338 15.28 -1.79 12.82
C PHE A 338 15.15 -3.30 13.04
N GLY A 339 14.47 -4.00 12.12
CA GLY A 339 14.20 -5.42 12.28
C GLY A 339 15.22 -6.34 11.63
N ARG A 340 16.00 -5.89 10.64
CA ARG A 340 16.75 -6.82 9.76
C ARG A 340 18.19 -6.41 9.45
N THR A 341 18.64 -5.22 9.83
CA THR A 341 20.01 -4.77 9.47
C THR A 341 21.11 -5.63 10.08
N GLY A 342 20.87 -6.26 11.24
CA GLY A 342 21.80 -7.17 11.90
C GLY A 342 22.14 -8.43 11.09
N PHE A 343 21.30 -8.80 10.12
CA PHE A 343 21.55 -9.93 9.20
C PHE A 343 22.34 -9.53 7.94
N GLY A 344 22.85 -8.30 7.85
CA GLY A 344 23.52 -7.77 6.68
C GLY A 344 22.53 -7.37 5.57
N TYR A 345 23.02 -7.19 4.32
CA TYR A 345 22.20 -6.68 3.22
C TYR A 345 21.28 -7.72 2.55
N GLY A 346 21.43 -9.01 2.86
CA GLY A 346 20.64 -10.08 2.26
C GLY A 346 19.12 -9.86 2.40
N PRO A 347 18.61 -9.60 3.61
CA PRO A 347 17.19 -9.31 3.80
C PRO A 347 16.68 -8.12 2.97
N ALA A 348 17.46 -7.05 2.82
CA ALA A 348 17.08 -5.88 2.04
C ALA A 348 16.86 -6.16 0.55
N LEU A 349 17.35 -7.29 0.04
CA LEU A 349 17.20 -7.73 -1.35
C LEU A 349 16.14 -8.84 -1.51
N GLN A 350 15.46 -9.25 -0.46
CA GLN A 350 14.40 -10.26 -0.56
C GLN A 350 13.17 -9.70 -1.29
N SER A 351 12.69 -10.47 -2.24
CA SER A 351 11.57 -10.11 -3.10
C SER A 351 10.30 -9.76 -2.31
N ARG A 352 10.05 -10.43 -1.19
CA ARG A 352 8.89 -10.17 -0.32
C ARG A 352 8.85 -8.75 0.27
N TYR A 353 10.00 -8.11 0.44
CA TYR A 353 10.04 -6.73 0.96
C TYR A 353 9.83 -5.67 -0.12
N THR A 354 9.72 -6.05 -1.39
CA THR A 354 9.48 -5.08 -2.48
C THR A 354 8.02 -4.63 -2.59
N THR A 355 7.06 -5.39 -2.05
CA THR A 355 5.62 -5.13 -2.21
C THR A 355 5.22 -3.69 -1.89
N TYR A 356 5.71 -3.15 -0.79
CA TYR A 356 5.35 -1.78 -0.37
C TYR A 356 6.14 -0.70 -1.08
N ASN A 357 7.28 -1.04 -1.69
CA ASN A 357 8.08 -0.14 -2.51
C ASN A 357 7.56 -0.03 -3.95
N LEU A 358 6.60 -0.89 -4.34
CA LEU A 358 5.86 -0.80 -5.59
C LEU A 358 4.65 0.15 -5.51
N LEU A 359 4.24 0.60 -4.31
CA LEU A 359 3.17 1.58 -4.10
C LEU A 359 3.63 2.97 -4.49
#